data_797303ef1893c14647ca1f0c50d976f7
#
_entry.id   797303ef1893c14647ca1f0c50d976f7
#
_cell.length_a   1.000
_cell.length_b   1.000
_cell.length_c   1.000
_cell.angle_alpha   90.00
_cell.angle_beta   90.00
_cell.angle_gamma   90.00
#
_symmetry.space_group_name_H-M   'P 1'
#
loop_
_entity.id
_entity.type
_entity.pdbx_description
1 polymer ?
#
loop_
_entity_poly.entity_id
_entity_poly.type
_entity_poly.pdbx_seq_one_letter_code
_entity_poly.pdbx_strand_id
1 'polypeptide(L)'
;MQLEGKKIGFVFTGSFCTFRKTIEQLKKIIKLNAKVIPIMSEHSYSMDTKFGKAEDFIKEIEDITNEKVLHTIQDVEVLGPKDMLDILVVAPATGNTIAKLSNDIIDGTATMAVKSHLRREKPVVIAISTNNGLSGAAENIGKLLNRKHYFFVPFKQDNPITKPRSIVFDPEYLVSTIELALDNEQIQPLLLWI
;
A
#
# COMPACT_ATOMS: atom_id res chain seq x y z
N MET A 1 13.83 -16.39 7.50
CA MET A 1 13.47 -15.35 6.51
C MET A 1 12.84 -14.20 7.28
N GLN A 2 13.13 -12.96 6.92
CA GLN A 2 12.77 -11.79 7.74
C GLN A 2 11.24 -11.58 7.88
N LEU A 3 10.43 -12.11 6.95
CA LEU A 3 8.97 -12.01 6.99
C LEU A 3 8.26 -13.18 7.68
N GLU A 4 8.96 -14.23 8.04
CA GLU A 4 8.36 -15.41 8.67
C GLU A 4 7.66 -15.05 10.00
N GLY A 5 6.38 -15.37 10.08
CA GLY A 5 5.53 -15.07 11.24
C GLY A 5 5.14 -13.62 11.43
N LYS A 6 5.66 -12.67 10.62
CA LYS A 6 5.29 -11.25 10.69
C LYS A 6 3.83 -11.03 10.30
N LYS A 7 3.17 -10.14 11.02
CA LYS A 7 1.78 -9.74 10.77
C LYS A 7 1.76 -8.47 9.93
N ILE A 8 1.30 -8.58 8.70
CA ILE A 8 1.31 -7.51 7.70
C ILE A 8 -0.13 -7.09 7.39
N GLY A 9 -0.48 -5.83 7.62
CA GLY A 9 -1.69 -5.25 7.05
C GLY A 9 -1.43 -4.86 5.59
N PHE A 10 -2.25 -5.31 4.65
CA PHE A 10 -2.04 -5.05 3.23
C PHE A 10 -3.25 -4.32 2.64
N VAL A 11 -3.06 -3.03 2.35
CA VAL A 11 -4.12 -2.10 1.94
C VAL A 11 -4.11 -1.89 0.44
N PHE A 12 -5.19 -2.27 -0.23
CA PHE A 12 -5.42 -1.99 -1.65
C PHE A 12 -6.21 -0.69 -1.80
N THR A 13 -5.75 0.22 -2.68
CA THR A 13 -6.49 1.44 -3.06
C THR A 13 -6.71 1.51 -4.56
N GLY A 14 -7.58 2.39 -5.04
CA GLY A 14 -8.17 2.41 -6.37
C GLY A 14 -7.25 2.59 -7.60
N SER A 15 -5.99 2.18 -7.56
CA SER A 15 -5.11 2.13 -8.75
C SER A 15 -5.19 0.75 -9.43
N PHE A 16 -6.35 0.46 -10.01
CA PHE A 16 -6.72 -0.87 -10.53
C PHE A 16 -5.76 -1.42 -11.60
N CYS A 17 -5.12 -0.56 -12.39
CA CYS A 17 -4.17 -0.98 -13.42
C CYS A 17 -2.93 -1.70 -12.86
N THR A 18 -2.64 -1.54 -11.57
CA THR A 18 -1.52 -2.19 -10.89
C THR A 18 -1.93 -3.36 -9.99
N PHE A 19 -3.24 -3.63 -9.83
CA PHE A 19 -3.75 -4.68 -8.93
C PHE A 19 -3.14 -6.05 -9.21
N ARG A 20 -3.12 -6.50 -10.46
CA ARG A 20 -2.57 -7.82 -10.81
C ARG A 20 -1.11 -7.97 -10.37
N LYS A 21 -0.29 -6.95 -10.64
CA LYS A 21 1.12 -6.93 -10.22
C LYS A 21 1.25 -6.94 -8.69
N THR A 22 0.38 -6.21 -8.00
CA THR A 22 0.35 -6.17 -6.53
C THR A 22 -0.06 -7.50 -5.92
N ILE A 23 -1.07 -8.18 -6.48
CA ILE A 23 -1.52 -9.51 -6.05
C ILE A 23 -0.40 -10.55 -6.22
N GLU A 24 0.39 -10.48 -7.29
CA GLU A 24 1.57 -11.36 -7.44
C GLU A 24 2.62 -11.14 -6.33
N GLN A 25 2.81 -9.92 -5.88
CA GLN A 25 3.69 -9.65 -4.74
C GLN A 25 3.07 -10.13 -3.41
N LEU A 26 1.75 -9.99 -3.23
CA LEU A 26 1.05 -10.57 -2.09
C LEU A 26 1.28 -12.10 -2.01
N LYS A 27 1.19 -12.81 -3.14
CA LYS A 27 1.49 -14.24 -3.21
C LYS A 27 2.93 -14.55 -2.79
N LYS A 28 3.91 -13.71 -3.16
CA LYS A 28 5.30 -13.85 -2.72
C LYS A 28 5.43 -13.68 -1.21
N ILE A 29 4.76 -12.68 -0.62
CA ILE A 29 4.74 -12.40 0.82
C ILE A 29 4.18 -13.60 1.61
N ILE A 30 3.07 -14.18 1.14
CA ILE A 30 2.47 -15.37 1.75
C ILE A 30 3.43 -16.58 1.68
N LYS A 31 4.12 -16.77 0.56
CA LYS A 31 5.13 -17.84 0.41
C LYS A 31 6.34 -17.70 1.36
N LEU A 32 6.58 -16.50 1.87
CA LEU A 32 7.59 -16.20 2.90
C LEU A 32 7.06 -16.43 4.33
N ASN A 33 5.91 -17.11 4.48
CA ASN A 33 5.26 -17.43 5.74
C ASN A 33 4.85 -16.20 6.58
N ALA A 34 4.60 -15.05 5.96
CA ALA A 34 3.97 -13.92 6.61
C ALA A 34 2.47 -14.16 6.82
N LYS A 35 1.90 -13.57 7.87
CA LYS A 35 0.46 -13.51 8.11
C LYS A 35 -0.07 -12.19 7.57
N VAL A 36 -0.97 -12.22 6.60
CA VAL A 36 -1.48 -10.99 5.97
C VAL A 36 -2.94 -10.77 6.32
N ILE A 37 -3.26 -9.57 6.80
CA ILE A 37 -4.63 -9.08 6.97
C ILE A 37 -4.91 -8.16 5.78
N PRO A 38 -5.76 -8.57 4.83
CA PRO A 38 -6.08 -7.77 3.65
C PRO A 38 -7.08 -6.67 4.00
N ILE A 39 -6.85 -5.49 3.43
CA ILE A 39 -7.66 -4.30 3.65
C ILE A 39 -7.96 -3.67 2.30
N MET A 40 -9.16 -3.20 2.07
CA MET A 40 -9.53 -2.48 0.85
C MET A 40 -10.13 -1.12 1.17
N SER A 41 -9.77 -0.10 0.37
CA SER A 41 -10.49 1.16 0.39
C SER A 41 -11.90 0.98 -0.17
N GLU A 42 -12.81 1.89 0.10
CA GLU A 42 -14.20 1.87 -0.34
C GLU A 42 -14.31 1.65 -1.85
N HIS A 43 -13.52 2.40 -2.64
CA HIS A 43 -13.53 2.28 -4.10
C HIS A 43 -12.97 0.93 -4.59
N SER A 44 -11.90 0.44 -3.97
CA SER A 44 -11.32 -0.85 -4.37
C SER A 44 -12.20 -2.03 -4.01
N TYR A 45 -13.01 -1.90 -2.96
CA TYR A 45 -13.95 -2.94 -2.53
C TYR A 45 -15.25 -2.99 -3.34
N SER A 46 -15.72 -1.84 -3.88
CA SER A 46 -17.06 -1.75 -4.47
C SER A 46 -17.10 -1.49 -5.97
N MET A 47 -16.00 -1.05 -6.61
CA MET A 47 -16.04 -0.62 -8.00
C MET A 47 -15.62 -1.70 -8.98
N ASP A 48 -16.50 -2.05 -9.88
CA ASP A 48 -16.16 -2.80 -11.09
C ASP A 48 -15.46 -1.90 -12.11
N THR A 49 -14.43 -2.41 -12.74
CA THR A 49 -13.63 -1.67 -13.71
C THR A 49 -13.29 -2.53 -14.92
N LYS A 50 -12.72 -1.92 -15.95
CA LYS A 50 -12.19 -2.68 -17.12
C LYS A 50 -11.08 -3.67 -16.76
N PHE A 51 -10.51 -3.58 -15.54
CA PHE A 51 -9.43 -4.47 -15.07
C PHE A 51 -9.96 -5.71 -14.33
N GLY A 52 -11.23 -5.73 -13.98
CA GLY A 52 -11.94 -6.82 -13.32
C GLY A 52 -13.07 -6.32 -12.43
N LYS A 53 -13.87 -7.27 -11.96
CA LYS A 53 -14.92 -7.00 -10.97
C LYS A 53 -14.33 -6.93 -9.57
N ALA A 54 -14.92 -6.10 -8.72
CA ALA A 54 -14.51 -5.97 -7.32
C ALA A 54 -14.62 -7.32 -6.59
N GLU A 55 -15.72 -8.03 -6.78
CA GLU A 55 -15.98 -9.34 -6.18
C GLU A 55 -14.89 -10.38 -6.51
N ASP A 56 -14.42 -10.41 -7.78
CA ASP A 56 -13.37 -11.34 -8.20
C ASP A 56 -12.04 -11.05 -7.49
N PHE A 57 -11.68 -9.77 -7.35
CA PHE A 57 -10.48 -9.38 -6.62
C PHE A 57 -10.57 -9.67 -5.12
N ILE A 58 -11.72 -9.41 -4.51
CA ILE A 58 -11.97 -9.72 -3.10
C ILE A 58 -11.78 -11.21 -2.88
N LYS A 59 -12.46 -12.05 -3.67
CA LYS A 59 -12.36 -13.51 -3.56
C LYS A 59 -10.93 -14.00 -3.75
N GLU A 60 -10.22 -13.52 -4.78
CA GLU A 60 -8.82 -13.92 -5.03
C GLU A 60 -7.92 -13.55 -3.83
N ILE A 61 -8.09 -12.36 -3.26
CA ILE A 61 -7.29 -11.89 -2.12
C ILE A 61 -7.61 -12.70 -0.85
N GLU A 62 -8.89 -12.98 -0.58
CA GLU A 62 -9.32 -13.82 0.55
C GLU A 62 -8.78 -15.26 0.41
N ASP A 63 -8.85 -15.83 -0.79
CA ASP A 63 -8.31 -17.18 -1.07
C ASP A 63 -6.79 -17.25 -0.88
N ILE A 64 -6.04 -16.20 -1.24
CA ILE A 64 -4.58 -16.11 -1.06
C ILE A 64 -4.19 -15.96 0.41
N THR A 65 -4.91 -15.11 1.15
CA THR A 65 -4.55 -14.75 2.53
C THR A 65 -5.18 -15.66 3.57
N ASN A 66 -6.23 -16.39 3.20
CA ASN A 66 -7.13 -17.14 4.09
C ASN A 66 -7.74 -16.25 5.19
N GLU A 67 -7.92 -14.96 4.90
CA GLU A 67 -8.49 -13.95 5.79
C GLU A 67 -9.55 -13.14 5.05
N LYS A 68 -10.56 -12.65 5.78
CA LYS A 68 -11.57 -11.75 5.21
C LYS A 68 -11.02 -10.36 4.97
N VAL A 69 -11.41 -9.75 3.84
CA VAL A 69 -11.04 -8.37 3.53
C VAL A 69 -11.73 -7.41 4.49
N LEU A 70 -10.94 -6.62 5.22
CA LEU A 70 -11.43 -5.50 6.01
C LEU A 70 -11.70 -4.31 5.09
N HIS A 71 -12.88 -3.68 5.18
CA HIS A 71 -13.26 -2.64 4.23
C HIS A 71 -14.04 -1.45 4.84
N THR A 72 -14.22 -1.45 6.15
CA THR A 72 -14.86 -0.34 6.87
C THR A 72 -13.89 0.32 7.85
N ILE A 73 -14.18 1.56 8.24
CA ILE A 73 -13.42 2.27 9.27
C ILE A 73 -13.44 1.49 10.58
N GLN A 74 -14.57 0.92 10.94
CA GLN A 74 -14.78 0.15 12.19
C GLN A 74 -13.88 -1.10 12.22
N ASP A 75 -13.70 -1.77 11.08
CA ASP A 75 -12.86 -2.97 11.00
C ASP A 75 -11.38 -2.65 11.30
N VAL A 76 -10.90 -1.49 10.85
CA VAL A 76 -9.47 -1.16 10.88
C VAL A 76 -9.06 -0.25 12.04
N GLU A 77 -9.98 0.46 12.68
CA GLU A 77 -9.63 1.34 13.80
C GLU A 77 -9.02 0.60 14.98
N VAL A 78 -9.31 -0.69 15.13
CA VAL A 78 -8.81 -1.55 16.21
C VAL A 78 -7.39 -2.06 16.00
N LEU A 79 -6.83 -1.94 14.79
CA LEU A 79 -5.51 -2.49 14.43
C LEU A 79 -4.40 -1.97 15.33
N GLY A 80 -4.37 -0.68 15.59
CA GLY A 80 -3.37 -0.05 16.46
C GLY A 80 -3.62 -0.33 17.95
N PRO A 81 -4.79 -0.03 18.52
CA PRO A 81 -5.10 -0.31 19.93
C PRO A 81 -4.82 -1.75 20.36
N LYS A 82 -5.13 -2.72 19.50
CA LYS A 82 -4.90 -4.15 19.77
C LYS A 82 -3.50 -4.65 19.35
N ASP A 83 -2.65 -3.78 18.83
CA ASP A 83 -1.30 -4.13 18.36
C ASP A 83 -1.26 -5.32 17.38
N MET A 84 -2.14 -5.30 16.38
CA MET A 84 -2.41 -6.46 15.53
C MET A 84 -1.36 -6.67 14.42
N LEU A 85 -0.57 -5.64 14.08
CA LEU A 85 0.34 -5.66 12.93
C LEU A 85 1.76 -5.29 13.35
N ASP A 86 2.74 -5.86 12.65
CA ASP A 86 4.15 -5.45 12.72
C ASP A 86 4.45 -4.31 11.73
N ILE A 87 3.80 -4.34 10.57
CA ILE A 87 3.95 -3.38 9.48
C ILE A 87 2.64 -3.24 8.69
N LEU A 88 2.40 -2.06 8.14
CA LEU A 88 1.29 -1.81 7.22
C LEU A 88 1.82 -1.44 5.83
N VAL A 89 1.26 -2.04 4.79
CA VAL A 89 1.62 -1.81 3.39
C VAL A 89 0.43 -1.22 2.66
N VAL A 90 0.60 -0.08 2.00
CA VAL A 90 -0.41 0.52 1.12
C VAL A 90 0.06 0.33 -0.32
N ALA A 91 -0.45 -0.68 -0.98
CA ALA A 91 -0.05 -1.08 -2.33
C ALA A 91 -1.27 -1.59 -3.13
N PRO A 92 -1.61 -0.93 -4.23
CA PRO A 92 -1.06 0.35 -4.70
C PRO A 92 -1.60 1.54 -3.90
N ALA A 93 -0.82 2.62 -3.76
CA ALA A 93 -1.23 3.88 -3.16
C ALA A 93 -1.59 4.91 -4.24
N THR A 94 -2.88 5.30 -4.30
CA THR A 94 -3.35 6.34 -5.25
C THR A 94 -2.92 7.75 -4.82
N GLY A 95 -2.87 8.69 -5.77
CA GLY A 95 -2.64 10.10 -5.47
C GLY A 95 -3.63 10.68 -4.46
N ASN A 96 -4.90 10.23 -4.49
CA ASN A 96 -5.91 10.63 -3.50
C ASN A 96 -5.57 10.12 -2.10
N THR A 97 -5.17 8.85 -1.97
CA THR A 97 -4.75 8.28 -0.69
C THR A 97 -3.52 9.01 -0.14
N ILE A 98 -2.51 9.27 -1.00
CA ILE A 98 -1.30 10.02 -0.64
C ILE A 98 -1.66 11.43 -0.17
N ALA A 99 -2.55 12.13 -0.89
CA ALA A 99 -3.01 13.47 -0.51
C ALA A 99 -3.72 13.48 0.85
N LYS A 100 -4.60 12.53 1.10
CA LYS A 100 -5.29 12.41 2.38
C LYS A 100 -4.31 12.11 3.52
N LEU A 101 -3.41 11.15 3.35
CA LEU A 101 -2.41 10.81 4.36
C LEU A 101 -1.49 12.00 4.67
N SER A 102 -1.05 12.75 3.66
CA SER A 102 -0.15 13.90 3.83
C SER A 102 -0.79 15.08 4.57
N ASN A 103 -2.13 15.17 4.55
CA ASN A 103 -2.90 16.24 5.19
C ASN A 103 -3.72 15.75 6.40
N ASP A 104 -3.47 14.54 6.89
CA ASP A 104 -4.16 13.91 8.03
C ASP A 104 -5.70 13.84 7.88
N ILE A 105 -6.17 13.63 6.65
CA ILE A 105 -7.59 13.43 6.34
C ILE A 105 -7.92 11.94 6.50
N ILE A 106 -8.70 11.62 7.52
CA ILE A 106 -8.99 10.25 7.94
C ILE A 106 -10.49 9.98 7.78
N ASP A 107 -10.93 9.90 6.54
CA ASP A 107 -12.35 9.75 6.17
C ASP A 107 -12.67 8.43 5.45
N GLY A 108 -11.73 7.47 5.47
CA GLY A 108 -11.92 6.19 4.81
C GLY A 108 -11.08 5.06 5.40
N THR A 109 -11.38 3.84 4.99
CA THR A 109 -10.76 2.62 5.51
C THR A 109 -9.23 2.64 5.39
N ALA A 110 -8.69 2.98 4.21
CA ALA A 110 -7.24 2.99 3.99
C ALA A 110 -6.53 4.01 4.89
N THR A 111 -7.07 5.21 5.03
CA THR A 111 -6.46 6.26 5.85
C THR A 111 -6.62 5.99 7.35
N MET A 112 -7.73 5.39 7.76
CA MET A 112 -7.94 4.97 9.14
C MET A 112 -6.99 3.82 9.51
N ALA A 113 -6.77 2.84 8.63
CA ALA A 113 -5.80 1.76 8.86
C ALA A 113 -4.40 2.30 9.14
N VAL A 114 -3.94 3.25 8.29
CA VAL A 114 -2.63 3.90 8.46
C VAL A 114 -2.56 4.67 9.79
N LYS A 115 -3.56 5.51 10.08
CA LYS A 115 -3.62 6.27 11.35
C LYS A 115 -3.60 5.35 12.56
N SER A 116 -4.43 4.31 12.55
CA SER A 116 -4.53 3.35 13.65
C SER A 116 -3.20 2.65 13.89
N HIS A 117 -2.54 2.22 12.81
CA HIS A 117 -1.24 1.55 12.88
C HIS A 117 -0.12 2.47 13.37
N LEU A 118 -0.02 3.69 12.84
CA LEU A 118 0.99 4.69 13.24
C LEU A 118 0.90 5.10 14.72
N ARG A 119 -0.25 4.89 15.37
CA ARG A 119 -0.38 5.09 16.80
C ARG A 119 0.63 4.25 17.62
N ARG A 120 1.13 3.17 17.04
CA ARG A 120 2.14 2.28 17.64
C ARG A 120 3.57 2.60 17.19
N GLU A 121 3.77 3.70 16.46
CA GLU A 121 5.07 4.11 15.89
C GLU A 121 5.74 3.02 15.03
N LYS A 122 4.91 2.20 14.38
CA LYS A 122 5.34 1.09 13.52
C LYS A 122 5.38 1.52 12.05
N PRO A 123 6.19 0.86 11.21
CA PRO A 123 6.44 1.27 9.83
C PRO A 123 5.21 1.10 8.92
N VAL A 124 5.08 2.03 7.98
CA VAL A 124 4.12 2.03 6.89
C VAL A 124 4.86 2.07 5.57
N VAL A 125 4.64 1.10 4.70
CA VAL A 125 5.21 1.05 3.35
C VAL A 125 4.20 1.61 2.35
N ILE A 126 4.66 2.53 1.48
CA ILE A 126 3.84 3.17 0.45
C ILE A 126 4.35 2.78 -0.94
N ALA A 127 3.51 2.12 -1.72
CA ALA A 127 3.75 1.77 -3.12
C ALA A 127 2.98 2.71 -4.04
N ILE A 128 3.62 3.79 -4.48
CA ILE A 128 2.96 4.86 -5.27
C ILE A 128 2.50 4.34 -6.62
N SER A 129 1.24 4.59 -6.98
CA SER A 129 0.72 4.38 -8.32
C SER A 129 -0.32 5.45 -8.64
N THR A 130 0.13 6.51 -9.34
CA THR A 130 -0.71 7.68 -9.64
C THR A 130 -0.32 8.35 -10.94
N ASN A 131 -1.33 8.86 -11.68
CA ASN A 131 -1.14 9.56 -12.96
C ASN A 131 -0.76 11.04 -12.82
N ASN A 132 -0.72 11.58 -11.60
CA ASN A 132 -0.37 12.97 -11.31
C ASN A 132 0.82 13.11 -10.34
N GLY A 133 1.69 12.09 -10.26
CA GLY A 133 2.82 12.04 -9.34
C GLY A 133 3.83 13.17 -9.51
N LEU A 134 4.07 13.60 -10.76
CA LEU A 134 4.94 14.74 -11.09
C LEU A 134 4.13 16.05 -11.29
N SER A 135 2.97 16.17 -10.67
CA SER A 135 2.15 17.40 -10.66
C SER A 135 1.44 17.55 -9.31
N GLY A 136 0.13 17.51 -9.25
CA GLY A 136 -0.62 17.75 -8.01
C GLY A 136 -0.32 16.82 -6.84
N ALA A 137 0.18 15.61 -7.06
CA ALA A 137 0.59 14.72 -5.99
C ALA A 137 2.05 14.91 -5.52
N ALA A 138 2.88 15.64 -6.26
CA ALA A 138 4.30 15.81 -5.95
C ALA A 138 4.56 16.40 -4.56
N GLU A 139 3.83 17.44 -4.19
CA GLU A 139 3.91 18.07 -2.86
C GLU A 139 3.55 17.08 -1.76
N ASN A 140 2.48 16.31 -1.96
CA ASN A 140 2.00 15.33 -0.99
C ASN A 140 2.97 14.17 -0.81
N ILE A 141 3.59 13.71 -1.90
CA ILE A 141 4.67 12.71 -1.84
C ILE A 141 5.85 13.28 -1.03
N GLY A 142 6.29 14.50 -1.32
CA GLY A 142 7.37 15.17 -0.59
C GLY A 142 7.07 15.32 0.90
N LYS A 143 5.84 15.67 1.28
CA LYS A 143 5.40 15.72 2.68
C LYS A 143 5.53 14.37 3.38
N LEU A 144 5.09 13.28 2.73
CA LEU A 144 5.17 11.95 3.33
C LEU A 144 6.60 11.42 3.38
N LEU A 145 7.45 11.71 2.39
CA LEU A 145 8.87 11.35 2.41
C LEU A 145 9.62 11.98 3.60
N ASN A 146 9.13 13.09 4.11
CA ASN A 146 9.72 13.79 5.28
C ASN A 146 9.10 13.37 6.62
N ARG A 147 8.11 12.47 6.64
CA ARG A 147 7.48 11.98 7.87
C ARG A 147 8.16 10.72 8.38
N LYS A 148 8.24 10.57 9.70
CA LYS A 148 8.70 9.35 10.35
C LYS A 148 7.77 8.17 10.06
N HIS A 149 8.35 6.98 10.03
CA HIS A 149 7.65 5.70 9.86
C HIS A 149 7.02 5.46 8.49
N TYR A 150 7.19 6.35 7.51
CA TYR A 150 6.81 6.13 6.13
C TYR A 150 8.01 5.71 5.30
N PHE A 151 7.90 4.56 4.64
CA PHE A 151 8.91 3.98 3.76
C PHE A 151 8.31 3.79 2.38
N PHE A 152 9.07 4.05 1.35
CA PHE A 152 8.55 4.03 -0.02
C PHE A 152 9.17 2.89 -0.81
N VAL A 153 8.31 2.19 -1.57
CA VAL A 153 8.79 1.27 -2.59
C VAL A 153 9.43 2.08 -3.71
N PRO A 154 10.62 1.72 -4.21
CA PRO A 154 11.24 2.39 -5.35
C PRO A 154 10.27 2.59 -6.51
N PHE A 155 10.32 3.76 -7.12
CA PHE A 155 9.37 4.16 -8.16
C PHE A 155 10.04 4.90 -9.32
N LYS A 156 9.33 4.95 -10.45
CA LYS A 156 9.76 5.59 -11.69
C LYS A 156 8.59 6.22 -12.42
N GLN A 157 8.86 7.00 -13.48
CA GLN A 157 7.80 7.38 -14.41
C GLN A 157 7.21 6.14 -15.08
N ASP A 158 5.90 6.10 -15.25
CA ASP A 158 5.20 4.98 -15.92
C ASP A 158 5.56 4.95 -17.41
N ASN A 159 5.30 6.06 -18.10
CA ASN A 159 5.71 6.27 -19.50
C ASN A 159 5.96 7.76 -19.72
N PRO A 160 7.22 8.20 -19.86
CA PRO A 160 7.56 9.62 -19.95
C PRO A 160 7.03 10.32 -21.22
N ILE A 161 6.73 9.57 -22.28
CA ILE A 161 6.21 10.13 -23.53
C ILE A 161 4.68 10.27 -23.48
N THR A 162 3.97 9.19 -23.14
CA THR A 162 2.50 9.16 -23.21
C THR A 162 1.83 9.55 -21.89
N LYS A 163 2.55 9.45 -20.76
CA LYS A 163 2.07 9.74 -19.41
C LYS A 163 3.12 10.52 -18.61
N PRO A 164 3.54 11.72 -19.03
CA PRO A 164 4.72 12.41 -18.50
C PRO A 164 4.62 12.80 -17.02
N ARG A 165 3.43 12.74 -16.42
CA ARG A 165 3.22 13.06 -15.00
C ARG A 165 2.96 11.83 -14.13
N SER A 166 2.86 10.65 -14.75
CA SER A 166 2.53 9.40 -14.05
C SER A 166 3.75 8.78 -13.38
N ILE A 167 3.57 8.39 -12.12
CA ILE A 167 4.56 7.63 -11.34
C ILE A 167 3.97 6.29 -10.97
N VAL A 168 4.80 5.26 -11.03
CA VAL A 168 4.45 3.90 -10.62
C VAL A 168 5.60 3.29 -9.82
N PHE A 169 5.27 2.62 -8.72
CA PHE A 169 6.24 1.81 -7.98
C PHE A 169 6.68 0.61 -8.82
N ASP A 170 7.87 0.09 -8.57
CA ASP A 170 8.32 -1.16 -9.13
C ASP A 170 7.99 -2.31 -8.19
N PRO A 171 7.09 -3.23 -8.60
CA PRO A 171 6.61 -4.32 -7.73
C PRO A 171 7.72 -5.24 -7.21
N GLU A 172 8.80 -5.42 -7.95
CA GLU A 172 9.89 -6.32 -7.56
C GLU A 172 10.62 -5.86 -6.29
N TYR A 173 10.54 -4.59 -5.95
CA TYR A 173 11.12 -4.04 -4.72
C TYR A 173 10.17 -4.10 -3.51
N LEU A 174 8.89 -4.53 -3.68
CA LEU A 174 7.92 -4.45 -2.57
C LEU A 174 8.34 -5.31 -1.37
N VAL A 175 8.74 -6.56 -1.59
CA VAL A 175 9.14 -7.47 -0.51
C VAL A 175 10.37 -6.94 0.23
N SER A 176 11.43 -6.57 -0.49
CA SER A 176 12.66 -6.03 0.11
C SER A 176 12.44 -4.68 0.83
N THR A 177 11.50 -3.85 0.33
CA THR A 177 11.11 -2.63 1.04
C THR A 177 10.44 -2.96 2.38
N ILE A 178 9.56 -3.97 2.42
CA ILE A 178 8.91 -4.41 3.67
C ILE A 178 9.95 -4.90 4.67
N GLU A 179 10.91 -5.71 4.21
CA GLU A 179 11.98 -6.24 5.06
C GLU A 179 12.83 -5.13 5.68
N LEU A 180 13.30 -4.17 4.87
CA LEU A 180 14.09 -3.04 5.36
C LEU A 180 13.27 -2.09 6.24
N ALA A 181 12.00 -1.84 5.91
CA ALA A 181 11.13 -0.99 6.72
C ALA A 181 10.87 -1.57 8.13
N LEU A 182 10.87 -2.90 8.30
CA LEU A 182 10.81 -3.53 9.63
C LEU A 182 12.02 -3.17 10.51
N ASP A 183 13.17 -2.88 9.89
CA ASP A 183 14.38 -2.40 10.55
C ASP A 183 14.49 -0.87 10.57
N ASN A 184 13.41 -0.15 10.18
CA ASN A 184 13.35 1.30 10.03
C ASN A 184 14.33 1.87 8.98
N GLU A 185 14.61 1.11 7.92
CA GLU A 185 15.49 1.51 6.83
C GLU A 185 14.72 1.75 5.54
N GLN A 186 15.05 2.85 4.83
CA GLN A 186 14.53 3.14 3.49
C GLN A 186 15.40 2.47 2.44
N ILE A 187 14.81 1.58 1.64
CA ILE A 187 15.50 0.95 0.49
C ILE A 187 16.06 2.00 -0.48
N GLN A 188 17.24 1.75 -1.03
CA GLN A 188 17.88 2.58 -2.04
C GLN A 188 18.28 1.75 -3.27
N PRO A 189 18.31 2.34 -4.48
CA PRO A 189 17.87 3.71 -4.80
C PRO A 189 16.33 3.84 -4.75
N LEU A 190 15.82 4.97 -4.28
CA LEU A 190 14.38 5.24 -4.25
C LEU A 190 13.81 5.62 -5.61
N LEU A 191 14.57 6.38 -6.40
CA LEU A 191 14.23 6.75 -7.77
C LEU A 191 14.92 5.83 -8.75
N LEU A 192 14.13 5.12 -9.56
CA LEU A 192 14.64 4.21 -10.56
C LEU A 192 14.75 4.90 -11.91
N TRP A 193 15.83 4.58 -12.63
CA TRP A 193 16.01 4.99 -14.02
C TRP A 193 15.10 4.15 -14.93
N ILE A 194 14.68 4.76 -16.06
CA ILE A 194 13.82 4.11 -17.06
C ILE A 194 14.71 3.34 -18.03
#